data_ad20f1be53348dea61054f84586170c3
#
_entry.id   ad20f1be53348dea61054f84586170c3
#
_cell.length_a   1.000
_cell.length_b   1.000
_cell.length_c   1.000
_cell.angle_alpha   90.00
_cell.angle_beta   90.00
_cell.angle_gamma   90.00
#
_symmetry.space_group_name_H-M   'P 1'
#
loop_
_entity.id
_entity.type
_entity.pdbx_description
1 polymer ?
#
loop_
_entity_poly.entity_id
_entity_poly.type
_entity_poly.pdbx_seq_one_letter_code
_entity_poly.pdbx_strand_id
1 'polypeptide(L)'
;MLVYELKSFYRKIIHQKLFFGINLVGLTIGMFFAILAFLYVQDECKYDKHFTNTDDVYLLSCNNGRNQKLHRNQPAIFMDRILENVLEVQDGIRISWRDVNMLVNNIRREEIDFSYADAGIFNFLGWELVNGNADEVLEAPMTVAISEKMAKQIFGNEDPIGQIVNIENKDDFTITGVYKDFPDQAYIDVDFIASMNSFKAVPGGLLNQWGWHSSWIYLKLPETNDLEEIEKKITKVWNEHTEDIHCKGDYIVSYLQPFKDNYLKSGDITGLVDPMTYIISFSIIALLILTISCINFINLSLAVNGQRLSKTK
;
A
#
# COMPACT_ATOMS: atom_id res chain seq x y z
N MET A 1 49.18 -2.78 -32.12
CA MET A 1 49.27 -2.82 -30.68
C MET A 1 48.06 -3.51 -30.07
N LEU A 2 46.86 -3.08 -30.35
CA LEU A 2 45.57 -3.64 -29.80
C LEU A 2 45.35 -5.13 -30.10
N VAL A 3 45.65 -5.59 -31.33
CA VAL A 3 45.47 -6.99 -31.76
C VAL A 3 46.47 -7.94 -31.05
N TYR A 4 47.66 -7.46 -30.76
CA TYR A 4 48.65 -8.25 -30.03
C TYR A 4 48.28 -8.39 -28.54
N GLU A 5 47.73 -7.34 -27.98
CA GLU A 5 47.22 -7.36 -26.59
C GLU A 5 46.03 -8.27 -26.45
N LEU A 6 45.06 -8.23 -27.38
CA LEU A 6 43.92 -9.16 -27.44
C LEU A 6 44.35 -10.63 -27.55
N LYS A 7 45.36 -10.92 -28.41
CA LYS A 7 45.85 -12.27 -28.60
C LYS A 7 46.64 -12.80 -27.38
N SER A 8 47.33 -11.92 -26.68
CA SER A 8 48.03 -12.23 -25.42
C SER A 8 47.01 -12.47 -24.29
N PHE A 9 45.97 -11.67 -24.23
CA PHE A 9 44.84 -11.82 -23.29
C PHE A 9 44.10 -13.15 -23.50
N TYR A 10 43.77 -13.51 -24.74
CA TYR A 10 43.10 -14.76 -25.06
C TYR A 10 43.98 -16.00 -24.71
N ARG A 11 45.31 -15.97 -24.94
CA ARG A 11 46.20 -17.06 -24.52
C ARG A 11 46.24 -17.24 -22.99
N LYS A 12 46.17 -16.14 -22.24
CA LYS A 12 46.15 -16.21 -20.75
C LYS A 12 44.83 -16.81 -20.22
N ILE A 13 43.70 -16.44 -20.80
CA ILE A 13 42.39 -17.05 -20.49
C ILE A 13 42.46 -18.56 -20.68
N ILE A 14 43.07 -19.04 -21.78
CA ILE A 14 43.20 -20.47 -22.10
C ILE A 14 44.08 -21.20 -21.07
N HIS A 15 45.15 -20.57 -20.59
CA HIS A 15 46.06 -21.19 -19.59
C HIS A 15 45.53 -21.19 -18.15
N GLN A 16 44.62 -20.29 -17.81
CA GLN A 16 44.02 -20.16 -16.47
C GLN A 16 42.48 -20.29 -16.52
N LYS A 17 41.97 -21.21 -17.37
CA LYS A 17 40.54 -21.37 -17.67
C LYS A 17 39.68 -21.49 -16.41
N LEU A 18 40.12 -22.30 -15.44
CA LEU A 18 39.35 -22.57 -14.21
C LEU A 18 39.22 -21.29 -13.36
N PHE A 19 40.33 -20.59 -13.14
CA PHE A 19 40.36 -19.38 -12.35
C PHE A 19 39.53 -18.24 -12.98
N PHE A 20 39.70 -18.04 -14.29
CA PHE A 20 38.91 -17.06 -15.05
C PHE A 20 37.41 -17.43 -15.07
N GLY A 21 37.11 -18.72 -15.28
CA GLY A 21 35.72 -19.21 -15.28
C GLY A 21 35.03 -18.99 -13.94
N ILE A 22 35.67 -19.34 -12.82
CA ILE A 22 35.10 -19.15 -11.48
C ILE A 22 34.81 -17.66 -11.21
N ASN A 23 35.73 -16.75 -11.56
CA ASN A 23 35.55 -15.32 -11.33
C ASN A 23 34.47 -14.73 -12.27
N LEU A 24 34.40 -15.18 -13.52
CA LEU A 24 33.34 -14.74 -14.45
C LEU A 24 31.98 -15.17 -13.96
N VAL A 25 31.84 -16.44 -13.56
CA VAL A 25 30.60 -16.98 -12.99
C VAL A 25 30.24 -16.23 -11.72
N GLY A 26 31.19 -16.01 -10.80
CA GLY A 26 30.96 -15.24 -9.57
C GLY A 26 30.49 -13.81 -9.84
N LEU A 27 31.13 -13.11 -10.79
CA LEU A 27 30.70 -11.76 -11.19
C LEU A 27 29.31 -11.76 -11.82
N THR A 28 29.04 -12.73 -12.71
CA THR A 28 27.73 -12.84 -13.37
C THR A 28 26.63 -13.11 -12.35
N ILE A 29 26.83 -14.04 -11.41
CA ILE A 29 25.88 -14.34 -10.35
C ILE A 29 25.68 -13.11 -9.44
N GLY A 30 26.78 -12.44 -9.06
CA GLY A 30 26.70 -11.25 -8.22
C GLY A 30 25.92 -10.11 -8.86
N MET A 31 26.17 -9.84 -10.15
CA MET A 31 25.40 -8.83 -10.90
C MET A 31 23.94 -9.23 -11.06
N PHE A 32 23.64 -10.51 -11.33
CA PHE A 32 22.28 -11.01 -11.46
C PHE A 32 21.46 -10.75 -10.18
N PHE A 33 21.99 -11.16 -9.03
CA PHE A 33 21.28 -10.92 -7.76
C PHE A 33 21.18 -9.44 -7.39
N ALA A 34 22.20 -8.63 -7.70
CA ALA A 34 22.15 -7.19 -7.47
C ALA A 34 21.05 -6.52 -8.33
N ILE A 35 20.91 -6.95 -9.59
CA ILE A 35 19.84 -6.45 -10.48
C ILE A 35 18.47 -6.89 -9.98
N LEU A 36 18.29 -8.15 -9.58
CA LEU A 36 17.03 -8.64 -9.03
C LEU A 36 16.63 -7.87 -7.76
N ALA A 37 17.56 -7.67 -6.84
CA ALA A 37 17.30 -6.90 -5.63
C ALA A 37 16.95 -5.44 -5.95
N PHE A 38 17.62 -4.82 -6.91
CA PHE A 38 17.30 -3.47 -7.35
C PHE A 38 15.89 -3.38 -7.96
N LEU A 39 15.51 -4.33 -8.82
CA LEU A 39 14.18 -4.38 -9.42
C LEU A 39 13.11 -4.59 -8.34
N TYR A 40 13.34 -5.48 -7.38
CA TYR A 40 12.46 -5.70 -6.25
C TYR A 40 12.26 -4.40 -5.44
N VAL A 41 13.35 -3.75 -5.03
CA VAL A 41 13.27 -2.47 -4.29
C VAL A 41 12.53 -1.40 -5.10
N GLN A 42 12.80 -1.33 -6.40
CA GLN A 42 12.12 -0.37 -7.28
C GLN A 42 10.61 -0.64 -7.36
N ASP A 43 10.21 -1.89 -7.37
CA ASP A 43 8.80 -2.30 -7.42
C ASP A 43 8.09 -2.00 -6.10
N GLU A 44 8.67 -2.41 -4.97
CA GLU A 44 8.15 -2.13 -3.63
C GLU A 44 8.01 -0.62 -3.34
N CYS A 45 8.93 0.20 -3.84
CA CYS A 45 8.87 1.65 -3.67
C CYS A 45 7.82 2.35 -4.56
N LYS A 46 7.08 1.63 -5.42
CA LYS A 46 6.00 2.20 -6.25
C LYS A 46 4.63 2.15 -5.59
N TYR A 47 4.49 1.38 -4.50
CA TYR A 47 3.21 1.25 -3.82
C TYR A 47 2.59 2.61 -3.51
N ASP A 48 1.30 2.72 -3.78
CA ASP A 48 0.42 3.87 -3.52
C ASP A 48 0.82 5.21 -4.18
N LYS A 49 1.85 5.24 -5.07
CA LYS A 49 2.28 6.46 -5.76
C LYS A 49 1.32 6.99 -6.83
N HIS A 50 0.30 6.22 -7.17
CA HIS A 50 -0.73 6.62 -8.12
C HIS A 50 -1.77 7.56 -7.52
N PHE A 51 -1.90 7.61 -6.20
CA PHE A 51 -2.72 8.60 -5.52
C PHE A 51 -2.01 9.95 -5.51
N THR A 52 -2.72 11.01 -5.92
CA THR A 52 -2.10 12.33 -6.17
C THR A 52 -2.27 13.32 -5.02
N ASN A 53 -3.27 13.12 -4.16
CA ASN A 53 -3.65 14.08 -3.11
C ASN A 53 -3.34 13.54 -1.70
N THR A 54 -2.20 12.85 -1.52
CA THR A 54 -1.92 12.07 -0.30
C THR A 54 -0.76 12.59 0.55
N ASP A 55 -0.10 13.68 0.15
CA ASP A 55 1.06 14.21 0.88
C ASP A 55 0.71 14.71 2.29
N ASP A 56 -0.52 15.20 2.47
CA ASP A 56 -1.09 15.71 3.71
C ASP A 56 -2.11 14.74 4.35
N VAL A 57 -2.16 13.49 3.86
CA VAL A 57 -3.09 12.46 4.34
C VAL A 57 -2.40 11.48 5.27
N TYR A 58 -3.07 11.18 6.38
CA TYR A 58 -2.59 10.28 7.42
C TYR A 58 -3.64 9.23 7.76
N LEU A 59 -3.20 7.97 7.90
CA LEU A 59 -4.03 6.88 8.42
C LEU A 59 -4.01 6.89 9.94
N LEU A 60 -5.19 6.89 10.53
CA LEU A 60 -5.36 6.77 11.97
C LEU A 60 -5.23 5.31 12.41
N SER A 61 -4.34 5.06 13.35
CA SER A 61 -4.17 3.78 14.03
C SER A 61 -4.23 3.99 15.54
N CYS A 62 -4.76 3.02 16.26
CA CYS A 62 -4.82 3.08 17.71
C CYS A 62 -4.24 1.81 18.33
N ASN A 63 -3.62 1.93 19.51
CA ASN A 63 -3.34 0.79 20.36
C ASN A 63 -4.11 0.91 21.68
N ASN A 64 -4.38 -0.22 22.32
CA ASN A 64 -4.76 -0.19 23.73
C ASN A 64 -3.47 -0.18 24.56
N GLY A 65 -3.35 0.69 25.56
CA GLY A 65 -2.13 0.89 26.33
C GLY A 65 -1.53 -0.37 26.98
N ARG A 66 -2.24 -1.50 26.97
CA ARG A 66 -1.74 -2.81 27.43
C ARG A 66 -1.03 -3.61 26.35
N ASN A 67 -1.50 -3.48 25.10
CA ASN A 67 -0.94 -4.18 23.95
C ASN A 67 -0.44 -3.12 22.97
N GLN A 68 0.86 -3.10 22.71
CA GLN A 68 1.47 -2.12 21.78
C GLN A 68 1.11 -2.38 20.31
N LYS A 69 0.28 -3.40 20.02
CA LYS A 69 -0.16 -3.68 18.65
C LYS A 69 -1.11 -2.59 18.17
N LEU A 70 -0.78 -2.00 17.03
CA LEU A 70 -1.61 -1.02 16.35
C LEU A 70 -2.80 -1.69 15.65
N HIS A 71 -3.96 -1.05 15.71
CA HIS A 71 -5.19 -1.44 15.03
C HIS A 71 -5.64 -0.30 14.13
N ARG A 72 -5.84 -0.58 12.85
CA ARG A 72 -6.34 0.38 11.85
C ARG A 72 -7.86 0.47 11.85
N ASN A 73 -8.53 -0.64 12.19
CA ASN A 73 -9.99 -0.66 12.26
C ASN A 73 -10.46 0.17 13.44
N GLN A 74 -11.17 1.25 13.15
CA GLN A 74 -11.71 2.19 14.10
C GLN A 74 -13.24 2.23 14.00
N PRO A 75 -13.96 2.67 15.06
CA PRO A 75 -15.37 2.99 14.95
C PRO A 75 -15.60 4.14 13.96
N ALA A 76 -16.57 4.00 13.09
CA ALA A 76 -16.83 5.02 12.06
C ALA A 76 -17.18 6.40 12.68
N ILE A 77 -17.89 6.43 13.82
CA ILE A 77 -18.24 7.66 14.56
C ILE A 77 -17.00 8.43 15.03
N PHE A 78 -15.87 7.76 15.22
CA PHE A 78 -14.66 8.40 15.74
C PHE A 78 -14.18 9.52 14.82
N MET A 79 -14.26 9.33 13.49
CA MET A 79 -13.92 10.39 12.54
C MET A 79 -14.75 11.65 12.74
N ASP A 80 -16.08 11.49 12.88
CA ASP A 80 -16.98 12.64 13.06
C ASP A 80 -16.61 13.42 14.35
N ARG A 81 -16.27 12.70 15.42
CA ARG A 81 -15.83 13.33 16.69
C ARG A 81 -14.46 14.00 16.57
N ILE A 82 -13.55 13.44 15.79
CA ILE A 82 -12.26 14.09 15.53
C ILE A 82 -12.48 15.41 14.79
N LEU A 83 -13.26 15.40 13.71
CA LEU A 83 -13.55 16.61 12.93
C LEU A 83 -14.26 17.70 13.75
N GLU A 84 -15.09 17.33 14.72
CA GLU A 84 -15.76 18.26 15.62
C GLU A 84 -14.82 18.88 16.68
N ASN A 85 -13.81 18.16 17.13
CA ASN A 85 -13.04 18.52 18.34
C ASN A 85 -11.57 18.84 18.08
N VAL A 86 -11.01 18.49 16.91
CA VAL A 86 -9.59 18.70 16.56
C VAL A 86 -9.53 19.61 15.34
N LEU A 87 -9.37 20.92 15.57
CA LEU A 87 -9.45 21.97 14.54
C LEU A 87 -8.34 21.87 13.48
N GLU A 88 -7.25 21.22 13.80
CA GLU A 88 -6.12 21.00 12.89
C GLU A 88 -6.46 19.99 11.80
N VAL A 89 -7.43 19.11 12.03
CA VAL A 89 -7.91 18.15 11.04
C VAL A 89 -8.86 18.86 10.09
N GLN A 90 -8.46 19.00 8.84
CA GLN A 90 -9.22 19.75 7.84
C GLN A 90 -10.35 18.94 7.23
N ASP A 91 -10.11 17.64 7.03
CA ASP A 91 -11.05 16.72 6.38
C ASP A 91 -10.71 15.28 6.77
N GLY A 92 -11.64 14.35 6.48
CA GLY A 92 -11.44 12.93 6.74
C GLY A 92 -12.35 12.06 5.93
N ILE A 93 -11.90 10.84 5.64
CA ILE A 93 -12.70 9.80 4.97
C ILE A 93 -12.57 8.47 5.71
N ARG A 94 -13.62 7.67 5.56
CA ARG A 94 -13.67 6.28 6.05
C ARG A 94 -13.70 5.32 4.87
N ILE A 95 -13.00 4.20 5.03
CA ILE A 95 -13.11 3.04 4.14
C ILE A 95 -13.32 1.80 5.00
N SER A 96 -14.30 0.98 4.65
CA SER A 96 -14.60 -0.30 5.32
C SER A 96 -14.57 -1.42 4.31
N TRP A 97 -13.66 -2.37 4.48
CA TRP A 97 -13.54 -3.54 3.60
C TRP A 97 -14.51 -4.64 4.00
N ARG A 98 -15.01 -5.33 3.02
CA ARG A 98 -15.88 -6.47 3.21
C ARG A 98 -15.81 -7.41 2.01
N ASP A 99 -15.52 -8.67 2.24
CA ASP A 99 -15.69 -9.69 1.22
C ASP A 99 -17.17 -10.01 1.10
N VAL A 100 -17.71 -9.94 -0.12
CA VAL A 100 -19.11 -10.16 -0.38
C VAL A 100 -19.33 -11.13 -1.54
N ASN A 101 -20.46 -11.82 -1.46
CA ASN A 101 -20.99 -12.55 -2.61
C ASN A 101 -21.95 -11.64 -3.38
N MET A 102 -21.77 -11.55 -4.68
CA MET A 102 -22.54 -10.67 -5.53
C MET A 102 -23.30 -11.44 -6.58
N LEU A 103 -24.51 -10.98 -6.90
CA LEU A 103 -25.32 -11.46 -8.00
C LEU A 103 -25.48 -10.33 -9.02
N VAL A 104 -24.97 -10.56 -10.23
CA VAL A 104 -25.15 -9.63 -11.35
C VAL A 104 -25.60 -10.41 -12.57
N ASN A 105 -26.67 -9.95 -13.24
CA ASN A 105 -27.27 -10.63 -14.40
C ASN A 105 -27.54 -12.12 -14.17
N ASN A 106 -28.02 -12.48 -12.96
CA ASN A 106 -28.25 -13.87 -12.51
C ASN A 106 -26.98 -14.75 -12.44
N ILE A 107 -25.78 -14.17 -12.52
CA ILE A 107 -24.51 -14.87 -12.34
C ILE A 107 -23.99 -14.54 -10.94
N ARG A 108 -23.84 -15.58 -10.11
CA ARG A 108 -23.23 -15.45 -8.79
C ARG A 108 -21.72 -15.34 -8.94
N ARG A 109 -21.13 -14.36 -8.26
CA ARG A 109 -19.69 -14.17 -8.08
C ARG A 109 -19.37 -14.23 -6.61
N GLU A 110 -18.33 -14.94 -6.25
CA GLU A 110 -17.92 -15.15 -4.86
C GLU A 110 -16.58 -14.43 -4.62
N GLU A 111 -16.34 -14.04 -3.37
CA GLU A 111 -15.08 -13.42 -2.94
C GLU A 111 -14.73 -12.17 -3.77
N ILE A 112 -15.70 -11.26 -3.89
CA ILE A 112 -15.49 -9.96 -4.54
C ILE A 112 -14.92 -8.98 -3.51
N ASP A 113 -13.81 -8.33 -3.87
CA ASP A 113 -13.22 -7.26 -3.09
C ASP A 113 -14.14 -6.03 -3.11
N PHE A 114 -14.85 -5.87 -2.01
CA PHE A 114 -15.87 -4.85 -1.86
C PHE A 114 -15.57 -3.95 -0.68
N SER A 115 -15.73 -2.65 -0.85
CA SER A 115 -15.60 -1.69 0.23
C SER A 115 -16.76 -0.71 0.28
N TYR A 116 -16.96 -0.13 1.45
CA TYR A 116 -17.78 1.06 1.63
C TYR A 116 -16.86 2.25 1.88
N ALA A 117 -17.16 3.39 1.28
CA ALA A 117 -16.41 4.61 1.49
C ALA A 117 -17.30 5.85 1.59
N ASP A 118 -16.81 6.89 2.24
CA ASP A 118 -17.44 8.21 2.22
C ASP A 118 -17.45 8.80 0.81
N ALA A 119 -18.46 9.61 0.51
CA ALA A 119 -18.73 10.13 -0.84
C ALA A 119 -17.54 10.88 -1.47
N GLY A 120 -16.74 11.58 -0.66
CA GLY A 120 -15.60 12.37 -1.12
C GLY A 120 -14.32 11.61 -1.46
N ILE A 121 -14.31 10.26 -1.38
CA ILE A 121 -13.08 9.45 -1.49
C ILE A 121 -12.28 9.74 -2.75
N PHE A 122 -12.93 9.89 -3.90
CA PHE A 122 -12.27 10.11 -5.18
C PHE A 122 -11.49 11.43 -5.22
N ASN A 123 -12.07 12.51 -4.72
CA ASN A 123 -11.41 13.80 -4.60
C ASN A 123 -10.37 13.83 -3.49
N PHE A 124 -10.65 13.18 -2.37
CA PHE A 124 -9.78 13.16 -1.20
C PHE A 124 -8.43 12.49 -1.51
N LEU A 125 -8.45 11.33 -2.16
CA LEU A 125 -7.25 10.58 -2.54
C LEU A 125 -6.72 10.96 -3.94
N GLY A 126 -7.45 11.77 -4.70
CA GLY A 126 -7.13 12.05 -6.10
C GLY A 126 -7.26 10.81 -6.99
N TRP A 127 -8.27 9.99 -6.72
CA TRP A 127 -8.53 8.77 -7.44
C TRP A 127 -9.34 9.04 -8.70
N GLU A 128 -8.85 8.61 -9.86
CA GLU A 128 -9.41 8.96 -11.16
C GLU A 128 -10.70 8.17 -11.47
N LEU A 129 -11.77 8.90 -11.77
CA LEU A 129 -12.98 8.35 -12.36
C LEU A 129 -12.89 8.37 -13.88
N VAL A 130 -13.23 7.25 -14.52
CA VAL A 130 -13.34 7.13 -15.97
C VAL A 130 -14.73 7.60 -16.43
N ASN A 131 -15.77 7.30 -15.64
CA ASN A 131 -17.14 7.72 -15.89
C ASN A 131 -17.84 8.00 -14.55
N GLY A 132 -18.67 9.04 -14.52
CA GLY A 132 -19.37 9.52 -13.33
C GLY A 132 -18.81 10.85 -12.81
N ASN A 133 -19.47 11.42 -11.79
CA ASN A 133 -19.06 12.65 -11.12
C ASN A 133 -18.51 12.32 -9.72
N ALA A 134 -17.27 12.71 -9.43
CA ALA A 134 -16.60 12.42 -8.17
C ALA A 134 -17.35 12.92 -6.92
N ASP A 135 -18.11 14.01 -7.05
CA ASP A 135 -18.88 14.59 -5.95
C ASP A 135 -20.20 13.85 -5.69
N GLU A 136 -20.74 13.15 -6.70
CA GLU A 136 -22.07 12.56 -6.66
C GLU A 136 -22.09 11.04 -6.60
N VAL A 137 -21.01 10.40 -7.06
CA VAL A 137 -20.96 8.96 -7.34
C VAL A 137 -21.33 8.09 -6.13
N LEU A 138 -20.98 8.50 -4.91
CA LEU A 138 -21.26 7.81 -3.65
C LEU A 138 -22.11 8.64 -2.67
N GLU A 139 -22.72 9.73 -3.11
CA GLU A 139 -23.51 10.62 -2.24
C GLU A 139 -24.79 9.94 -1.75
N ALA A 140 -25.54 9.32 -2.66
CA ALA A 140 -26.78 8.64 -2.30
C ALA A 140 -26.51 7.25 -1.67
N PRO A 141 -27.34 6.80 -0.73
CA PRO A 141 -27.29 5.43 -0.26
C PRO A 141 -27.62 4.46 -1.40
N MET A 142 -27.15 3.22 -1.30
CA MET A 142 -27.34 2.15 -2.29
C MET A 142 -26.78 2.47 -3.67
N THR A 143 -25.73 3.32 -3.72
CA THR A 143 -24.92 3.56 -4.92
C THR A 143 -23.57 2.87 -4.79
N VAL A 144 -22.99 2.50 -5.94
CA VAL A 144 -21.70 1.82 -6.02
C VAL A 144 -20.92 2.26 -7.25
N ALA A 145 -19.62 2.46 -7.09
CA ALA A 145 -18.67 2.59 -8.19
C ALA A 145 -17.98 1.24 -8.45
N ILE A 146 -17.62 0.99 -9.71
CA ILE A 146 -16.99 -0.26 -10.16
C ILE A 146 -15.66 0.04 -10.84
N SER A 147 -14.67 -0.86 -10.71
CA SER A 147 -13.41 -0.76 -11.45
C SER A 147 -13.59 -0.98 -12.95
N GLU A 148 -12.75 -0.38 -13.80
CA GLU A 148 -12.79 -0.60 -15.26
C GLU A 148 -12.69 -2.08 -15.62
N LYS A 149 -11.78 -2.79 -14.98
CA LYS A 149 -11.56 -4.23 -15.14
C LYS A 149 -12.82 -5.02 -14.86
N MET A 150 -13.47 -4.76 -13.72
CA MET A 150 -14.67 -5.46 -13.30
C MET A 150 -15.88 -5.06 -14.17
N ALA A 151 -16.01 -3.80 -14.54
CA ALA A 151 -17.02 -3.32 -15.48
C ALA A 151 -16.93 -4.07 -16.82
N LYS A 152 -15.73 -4.19 -17.38
CA LYS A 152 -15.47 -4.92 -18.61
C LYS A 152 -15.73 -6.42 -18.49
N GLN A 153 -15.41 -7.03 -17.35
CA GLN A 153 -15.65 -8.46 -17.10
C GLN A 153 -17.13 -8.80 -16.97
N ILE A 154 -17.94 -7.90 -16.40
CA ILE A 154 -19.36 -8.14 -16.13
C ILE A 154 -20.23 -7.71 -17.31
N PHE A 155 -19.99 -6.52 -17.84
CA PHE A 155 -20.87 -5.89 -18.84
C PHE A 155 -20.27 -5.88 -20.26
N GLY A 156 -18.98 -6.24 -20.41
CA GLY A 156 -18.32 -6.25 -21.72
C GLY A 156 -18.21 -4.84 -22.30
N ASN A 157 -19.00 -4.57 -23.36
CA ASN A 157 -19.05 -3.26 -24.01
C ASN A 157 -20.35 -2.48 -23.68
N GLU A 158 -21.22 -3.02 -22.82
CA GLU A 158 -22.42 -2.32 -22.37
C GLU A 158 -22.06 -1.28 -21.31
N ASP A 159 -22.83 -0.19 -21.26
CA ASP A 159 -22.65 0.84 -20.24
C ASP A 159 -23.05 0.30 -18.86
N PRO A 160 -22.15 0.26 -17.89
CA PRO A 160 -22.46 -0.21 -16.54
C PRO A 160 -23.27 0.81 -15.72
N ILE A 161 -23.27 2.11 -16.10
CA ILE A 161 -23.96 3.16 -15.34
C ILE A 161 -25.47 2.92 -15.32
N GLY A 162 -26.07 2.98 -14.12
CA GLY A 162 -27.49 2.73 -13.90
C GLY A 162 -27.86 1.24 -13.82
N GLN A 163 -26.95 0.32 -14.07
CA GLN A 163 -27.17 -1.11 -13.87
C GLN A 163 -27.23 -1.43 -12.36
N ILE A 164 -27.95 -2.51 -12.04
CA ILE A 164 -28.13 -2.95 -10.65
C ILE A 164 -27.26 -4.17 -10.38
N VAL A 165 -26.54 -4.11 -9.26
CA VAL A 165 -25.82 -5.24 -8.69
C VAL A 165 -26.45 -5.62 -7.34
N ASN A 166 -26.74 -6.90 -7.14
CA ASN A 166 -27.31 -7.39 -5.89
C ASN A 166 -26.21 -7.99 -5.01
N ILE A 167 -26.13 -7.56 -3.76
CA ILE A 167 -25.12 -8.00 -2.78
C ILE A 167 -25.77 -8.93 -1.78
N GLU A 168 -25.14 -10.11 -1.58
CA GLU A 168 -25.58 -11.16 -0.64
C GLU A 168 -27.03 -11.60 -0.78
N ASN A 169 -27.64 -11.44 -1.96
CA ASN A 169 -29.07 -11.66 -2.22
C ASN A 169 -30.01 -10.83 -1.32
N LYS A 170 -29.56 -9.66 -0.87
CA LYS A 170 -30.32 -8.80 0.04
C LYS A 170 -30.50 -7.38 -0.48
N ASP A 171 -29.39 -6.77 -0.88
CA ASP A 171 -29.34 -5.34 -1.13
C ASP A 171 -29.01 -5.05 -2.60
N ASP A 172 -29.81 -4.21 -3.24
CA ASP A 172 -29.64 -3.78 -4.62
C ASP A 172 -28.91 -2.44 -4.65
N PHE A 173 -27.74 -2.43 -5.31
CA PHE A 173 -26.95 -1.22 -5.51
C PHE A 173 -26.99 -0.81 -6.98
N THR A 174 -27.12 0.50 -7.21
CA THR A 174 -27.05 1.09 -8.55
C THR A 174 -25.62 1.54 -8.84
N ILE A 175 -25.08 1.11 -9.99
CA ILE A 175 -23.76 1.58 -10.43
C ILE A 175 -23.87 3.03 -10.89
N THR A 176 -23.09 3.91 -10.27
CA THR A 176 -23.10 5.36 -10.51
C THR A 176 -21.78 5.90 -11.03
N GLY A 177 -20.72 5.07 -11.01
CA GLY A 177 -19.43 5.47 -11.52
C GLY A 177 -18.56 4.28 -11.92
N VAL A 178 -17.59 4.58 -12.80
CA VAL A 178 -16.51 3.67 -13.15
C VAL A 178 -15.19 4.36 -12.82
N TYR A 179 -14.36 3.73 -12.01
CA TYR A 179 -13.05 4.24 -11.68
C TYR A 179 -11.94 3.46 -12.37
N LYS A 180 -10.81 4.12 -12.54
CA LYS A 180 -9.61 3.56 -13.15
C LYS A 180 -9.03 2.48 -12.28
N ASP A 181 -8.65 1.37 -12.91
CA ASP A 181 -8.01 0.25 -12.23
C ASP A 181 -6.77 0.70 -11.47
N PHE A 182 -6.55 0.10 -10.31
CA PHE A 182 -5.30 0.26 -9.59
C PHE A 182 -4.17 -0.49 -10.30
N PRO A 183 -2.95 0.05 -10.26
CA PRO A 183 -1.79 -0.76 -10.59
C PRO A 183 -1.63 -1.88 -9.56
N ASP A 184 -0.92 -2.95 -9.96
CA ASP A 184 -0.64 -4.11 -9.07
C ASP A 184 0.04 -3.71 -7.74
N GLN A 185 0.61 -2.50 -7.67
CA GLN A 185 1.27 -1.91 -6.50
C GLN A 185 0.33 -0.96 -5.72
N ALA A 186 -0.94 -1.28 -5.56
CA ALA A 186 -1.87 -0.55 -4.71
C ALA A 186 -2.12 -1.32 -3.42
N TYR A 187 -2.05 -0.62 -2.28
CA TYR A 187 -2.44 -1.20 -0.98
C TYR A 187 -3.97 -1.18 -0.79
N ILE A 188 -4.64 -0.21 -1.41
CA ILE A 188 -6.09 -0.18 -1.57
C ILE A 188 -6.38 -0.74 -2.96
N ASP A 189 -6.83 -1.99 -3.03
CA ASP A 189 -7.28 -2.65 -4.26
C ASP A 189 -8.67 -3.24 -3.99
N VAL A 190 -9.65 -2.78 -4.72
CA VAL A 190 -11.05 -3.19 -4.57
C VAL A 190 -11.72 -3.23 -5.94
N ASP A 191 -12.69 -4.12 -6.11
CA ASP A 191 -13.47 -4.23 -7.34
C ASP A 191 -14.67 -3.29 -7.36
N PHE A 192 -15.25 -3.06 -6.16
CA PHE A 192 -16.45 -2.24 -5.97
C PHE A 192 -16.33 -1.36 -4.73
N ILE A 193 -16.74 -0.10 -4.86
CA ILE A 193 -16.84 0.84 -3.75
C ILE A 193 -18.28 1.33 -3.63
N ALA A 194 -18.92 1.01 -2.53
CA ALA A 194 -20.27 1.46 -2.21
C ALA A 194 -20.28 2.69 -1.30
N SER A 195 -21.36 3.44 -1.38
CA SER A 195 -21.62 4.56 -0.49
C SER A 195 -21.66 4.15 0.97
N MET A 196 -20.88 4.80 1.84
CA MET A 196 -20.92 4.65 3.30
C MET A 196 -22.32 5.02 3.87
N ASN A 197 -23.08 5.89 3.17
CA ASN A 197 -24.44 6.23 3.55
C ASN A 197 -25.39 5.04 3.53
N SER A 198 -25.06 3.96 2.81
CA SER A 198 -25.81 2.71 2.82
C SER A 198 -25.81 2.04 4.20
N PHE A 199 -24.75 2.18 4.99
CA PHE A 199 -24.71 1.70 6.38
C PHE A 199 -25.69 2.42 7.31
N LYS A 200 -26.04 3.68 7.02
CA LYS A 200 -27.03 4.43 7.81
C LYS A 200 -28.43 3.86 7.64
N ALA A 201 -28.71 3.21 6.49
CA ALA A 201 -29.98 2.57 6.21
C ALA A 201 -30.18 1.23 6.96
N VAL A 202 -29.11 0.68 7.56
CA VAL A 202 -29.20 -0.57 8.33
C VAL A 202 -29.80 -0.29 9.70
N PRO A 203 -30.83 -1.06 10.17
CA PRO A 203 -31.36 -0.93 11.50
C PRO A 203 -30.27 -1.11 12.58
N GLY A 204 -30.18 -0.13 13.50
CA GLY A 204 -29.20 -0.15 14.58
C GLY A 204 -28.03 0.85 14.40
N GLY A 205 -27.94 1.53 13.25
CA GLY A 205 -27.02 2.64 13.03
C GLY A 205 -25.56 2.31 13.35
N LEU A 206 -25.00 1.29 12.70
CA LEU A 206 -23.64 0.78 12.97
C LEU A 206 -22.58 1.87 12.93
N LEU A 207 -22.76 2.91 12.10
CA LEU A 207 -21.84 4.04 12.01
C LEU A 207 -21.76 4.90 13.30
N ASN A 208 -22.77 4.81 14.17
CA ASN A 208 -22.84 5.58 15.41
C ASN A 208 -22.40 4.76 16.65
N GLN A 209 -21.85 3.57 16.47
CA GLN A 209 -21.48 2.68 17.57
C GLN A 209 -19.96 2.68 17.79
N TRP A 210 -19.53 3.05 18.99
CA TRP A 210 -18.12 3.00 19.39
C TRP A 210 -17.55 1.57 19.47
N GLY A 211 -18.37 0.58 19.67
CA GLY A 211 -17.96 -0.83 19.73
C GLY A 211 -17.79 -1.50 18.36
N TRP A 212 -18.11 -0.81 17.25
CA TRP A 212 -18.05 -1.37 15.91
C TRP A 212 -16.81 -0.89 15.15
N HIS A 213 -15.73 -1.63 15.24
CA HIS A 213 -14.42 -1.32 14.63
C HIS A 213 -14.33 -1.91 13.22
N SER A 214 -14.81 -1.21 12.22
CA SER A 214 -14.86 -1.71 10.83
C SER A 214 -14.20 -0.79 9.81
N SER A 215 -13.83 0.44 10.20
CA SER A 215 -13.41 1.46 9.25
C SER A 215 -11.95 1.85 9.44
N TRP A 216 -11.23 1.99 8.35
CA TRP A 216 -10.00 2.77 8.35
C TRP A 216 -10.36 4.24 8.18
N ILE A 217 -9.73 5.08 8.95
CA ILE A 217 -9.96 6.52 8.95
C ILE A 217 -8.72 7.20 8.42
N TYR A 218 -8.87 7.92 7.32
CA TYR A 218 -7.84 8.78 6.77
C TYR A 218 -8.18 10.23 7.09
N LEU A 219 -7.21 10.98 7.59
CA LEU A 219 -7.36 12.36 8.01
C LEU A 219 -6.44 13.25 7.20
N LYS A 220 -6.91 14.44 6.82
CA LYS A 220 -6.15 15.45 6.12
C LYS A 220 -5.67 16.51 7.08
N LEU A 221 -4.34 16.72 7.10
CA LEU A 221 -3.67 17.65 8.01
C LEU A 221 -2.76 18.59 7.22
N PRO A 222 -2.65 19.87 7.61
CA PRO A 222 -1.67 20.78 7.00
C PRO A 222 -0.22 20.35 7.31
N GLU A 223 0.71 20.60 6.37
CA GLU A 223 2.12 20.18 6.45
C GLU A 223 2.92 20.67 7.68
N THR A 224 2.43 21.72 8.35
CA THR A 224 3.19 22.43 9.39
C THR A 224 2.84 22.02 10.82
N ASN A 225 2.11 20.95 11.02
CA ASN A 225 1.61 20.56 12.32
C ASN A 225 2.57 19.67 13.11
N ASP A 226 2.57 19.85 14.42
CA ASP A 226 3.15 18.91 15.36
C ASP A 226 2.23 17.68 15.49
N LEU A 227 2.57 16.60 14.79
CA LEU A 227 1.78 15.37 14.77
C LEU A 227 1.58 14.80 16.18
N GLU A 228 2.58 14.87 17.05
CA GLU A 228 2.47 14.35 18.40
C GLU A 228 1.42 15.10 19.24
N GLU A 229 1.29 16.41 19.05
CA GLU A 229 0.24 17.19 19.71
C GLU A 229 -1.16 16.82 19.18
N ILE A 230 -1.28 16.61 17.87
CA ILE A 230 -2.55 16.21 17.26
C ILE A 230 -2.94 14.80 17.70
N GLU A 231 -2.01 13.86 17.73
CA GLU A 231 -2.23 12.49 18.26
C GLU A 231 -2.75 12.51 19.70
N LYS A 232 -2.19 13.39 20.55
CA LYS A 232 -2.67 13.58 21.93
C LYS A 232 -4.10 14.12 21.96
N LYS A 233 -4.45 15.07 21.09
CA LYS A 233 -5.82 15.61 20.98
C LYS A 233 -6.80 14.54 20.52
N ILE A 234 -6.46 13.76 19.49
CA ILE A 234 -7.27 12.65 19.00
C ILE A 234 -7.44 11.57 20.08
N THR A 235 -6.36 11.23 20.77
CA THR A 235 -6.40 10.31 21.93
C THR A 235 -7.35 10.77 23.00
N LYS A 236 -7.36 12.07 23.30
CA LYS A 236 -8.27 12.67 24.28
C LYS A 236 -9.73 12.54 23.85
N VAL A 237 -10.04 12.83 22.58
CA VAL A 237 -11.39 12.67 22.01
C VAL A 237 -11.89 11.24 22.18
N TRP A 238 -11.07 10.23 21.89
CA TRP A 238 -11.43 8.84 22.11
C TRP A 238 -11.78 8.56 23.58
N ASN A 239 -10.86 8.89 24.48
CA ASN A 239 -10.99 8.54 25.89
C ASN A 239 -12.20 9.24 26.55
N GLU A 240 -12.50 10.50 26.18
CA GLU A 240 -13.68 11.23 26.66
C GLU A 240 -15.02 10.60 26.25
N HIS A 241 -15.08 9.98 25.06
CA HIS A 241 -16.33 9.38 24.57
C HIS A 241 -16.48 7.90 24.90
N THR A 242 -15.45 7.27 25.45
CA THR A 242 -15.46 5.82 25.74
C THR A 242 -15.21 5.49 27.19
N GLU A 243 -15.17 6.47 28.09
CA GLU A 243 -14.97 6.27 29.55
C GLU A 243 -15.92 5.25 30.15
N ASP A 244 -17.19 5.24 29.70
CA ASP A 244 -18.24 4.35 30.20
C ASP A 244 -18.19 2.94 29.60
N ILE A 245 -17.44 2.76 28.50
CA ILE A 245 -17.39 1.53 27.70
C ILE A 245 -16.18 0.68 28.08
N HIS A 246 -15.08 1.30 28.47
CA HIS A 246 -13.83 0.62 28.79
C HIS A 246 -13.69 0.30 30.29
N CYS A 247 -13.06 -0.83 30.58
CA CYS A 247 -12.65 -1.13 31.95
C CYS A 247 -11.72 -0.04 32.49
N LYS A 248 -11.85 0.36 33.74
CA LYS A 248 -10.95 1.33 34.38
C LYS A 248 -9.48 0.94 34.13
N GLY A 249 -8.75 1.82 33.46
CA GLY A 249 -7.33 1.62 33.12
C GLY A 249 -7.03 1.18 31.69
N ASP A 250 -8.04 0.97 30.85
CA ASP A 250 -7.87 0.81 29.42
C ASP A 250 -7.96 2.19 28.75
N TYR A 251 -6.83 2.75 28.40
CA TYR A 251 -6.75 3.95 27.57
C TYR A 251 -6.21 3.58 26.20
N ILE A 252 -6.70 4.28 25.19
CA ILE A 252 -6.21 4.12 23.82
C ILE A 252 -5.23 5.24 23.53
N VAL A 253 -4.20 4.93 22.77
CA VAL A 253 -3.26 5.90 22.20
C VAL A 253 -3.42 5.89 20.71
N SER A 254 -3.63 7.06 20.13
CA SER A 254 -3.81 7.27 18.70
C SER A 254 -2.47 7.64 18.04
N TYR A 255 -2.26 7.15 16.84
CA TYR A 255 -1.08 7.38 16.01
C TYR A 255 -1.50 7.75 14.60
N LEU A 256 -0.79 8.69 14.01
CA LEU A 256 -1.00 9.16 12.65
C LEU A 256 0.15 8.69 11.75
N GLN A 257 -0.16 7.80 10.84
CA GLN A 257 0.79 7.25 9.88
C GLN A 257 0.62 7.94 8.53
N PRO A 258 1.66 8.55 7.93
CA PRO A 258 1.57 9.12 6.59
C PRO A 258 1.06 8.10 5.58
N PHE A 259 0.18 8.50 4.68
CA PHE A 259 -0.43 7.60 3.67
C PHE A 259 0.62 6.81 2.89
N LYS A 260 1.69 7.46 2.45
CA LYS A 260 2.81 6.83 1.71
C LYS A 260 3.55 5.73 2.48
N ASP A 261 3.40 5.68 3.79
CA ASP A 261 4.02 4.67 4.66
C ASP A 261 3.07 3.50 4.96
N ASN A 262 1.80 3.54 4.50
CA ASN A 262 0.78 2.54 4.80
C ASN A 262 1.20 1.11 4.46
N TYR A 263 1.78 0.93 3.29
CA TYR A 263 2.31 -0.35 2.85
C TYR A 263 3.65 -0.65 3.51
N LEU A 264 4.60 0.28 3.41
CA LEU A 264 5.99 0.06 3.81
C LEU A 264 6.18 -0.20 5.30
N LYS A 265 5.29 0.35 6.15
CA LYS A 265 5.29 0.22 7.62
C LYS A 265 4.03 -0.46 8.12
N SER A 266 3.61 -1.54 7.48
CA SER A 266 2.39 -2.29 7.85
C SER A 266 2.63 -3.38 8.89
N GLY A 267 3.86 -3.70 9.25
CA GLY A 267 4.23 -4.83 10.09
C GLY A 267 3.69 -4.76 11.51
N ASP A 268 3.69 -3.58 12.13
CA ASP A 268 3.14 -3.37 13.48
C ASP A 268 1.64 -3.74 13.58
N ILE A 269 0.95 -3.74 12.45
CA ILE A 269 -0.48 -4.01 12.36
C ILE A 269 -0.75 -5.45 11.97
N THR A 270 -0.08 -5.94 10.94
CA THR A 270 -0.25 -7.31 10.42
C THR A 270 0.38 -8.35 11.34
N GLY A 271 1.33 -7.94 12.19
CA GLY A 271 2.17 -8.83 12.99
C GLY A 271 3.24 -9.54 12.16
N LEU A 272 3.45 -9.09 10.91
CA LEU A 272 4.49 -9.53 10.00
C LEU A 272 5.66 -8.55 10.04
N VAL A 273 6.71 -8.86 9.32
CA VAL A 273 7.85 -7.94 9.16
C VAL A 273 7.45 -6.86 8.15
N ASP A 274 7.75 -5.61 8.46
CA ASP A 274 7.53 -4.50 7.53
C ASP A 274 8.19 -4.76 6.17
N PRO A 275 7.51 -4.47 5.05
CA PRO A 275 8.13 -4.46 3.73
C PRO A 275 9.41 -3.62 3.67
N MET A 276 9.45 -2.50 4.39
CA MET A 276 10.64 -1.65 4.52
C MET A 276 11.87 -2.42 5.07
N THR A 277 11.66 -3.34 6.02
CA THR A 277 12.73 -4.18 6.57
C THR A 277 13.30 -5.14 5.50
N TYR A 278 12.45 -5.70 4.65
CA TYR A 278 12.90 -6.51 3.51
C TYR A 278 13.67 -5.67 2.49
N ILE A 279 13.19 -4.47 2.15
CA ILE A 279 13.85 -3.53 1.25
C ILE A 279 15.29 -3.23 1.75
N ILE A 280 15.43 -2.86 3.02
CA ILE A 280 16.72 -2.56 3.63
C ILE A 280 17.62 -3.81 3.62
N SER A 281 17.09 -4.96 4.02
CA SER A 281 17.85 -6.21 4.11
C SER A 281 18.35 -6.65 2.74
N PHE A 282 17.51 -6.67 1.71
CA PHE A 282 17.92 -7.01 0.34
C PHE A 282 18.88 -6.00 -0.25
N SER A 283 18.73 -4.71 0.06
CA SER A 283 19.68 -3.67 -0.38
C SER A 283 21.07 -3.90 0.20
N ILE A 284 21.17 -4.22 1.50
CA ILE A 284 22.44 -4.53 2.15
C ILE A 284 23.07 -5.78 1.54
N ILE A 285 22.29 -6.86 1.37
CA ILE A 285 22.78 -8.11 0.77
C ILE A 285 23.27 -7.87 -0.65
N ALA A 286 22.51 -7.14 -1.47
CA ALA A 286 22.91 -6.82 -2.84
C ALA A 286 24.22 -6.03 -2.88
N LEU A 287 24.38 -5.04 -2.01
CA LEU A 287 25.62 -4.24 -1.91
C LEU A 287 26.81 -5.12 -1.50
N LEU A 288 26.64 -6.03 -0.55
CA LEU A 288 27.70 -6.96 -0.12
C LEU A 288 28.10 -7.90 -1.27
N ILE A 289 27.13 -8.50 -1.97
CA ILE A 289 27.40 -9.39 -3.10
C ILE A 289 28.14 -8.62 -4.22
N LEU A 290 27.70 -7.41 -4.53
CA LEU A 290 28.35 -6.57 -5.53
C LEU A 290 29.79 -6.23 -5.13
N THR A 291 30.01 -5.87 -3.87
CA THR A 291 31.34 -5.56 -3.32
C THR A 291 32.28 -6.75 -3.43
N ILE A 292 31.82 -7.95 -3.02
CA ILE A 292 32.61 -9.19 -3.14
C ILE A 292 32.95 -9.48 -4.61
N SER A 293 31.97 -9.32 -5.51
CA SER A 293 32.16 -9.51 -6.95
C SER A 293 33.18 -8.53 -7.53
N CYS A 294 33.14 -7.26 -7.11
CA CYS A 294 34.13 -6.25 -7.50
C CYS A 294 35.54 -6.57 -6.96
N ILE A 295 35.64 -7.01 -5.70
CA ILE A 295 36.94 -7.41 -5.10
C ILE A 295 37.50 -8.61 -5.87
N ASN A 296 36.71 -9.62 -6.19
CA ASN A 296 37.14 -10.76 -6.99
C ASN A 296 37.65 -10.34 -8.37
N PHE A 297 36.96 -9.39 -9.03
CA PHE A 297 37.40 -8.84 -10.33
C PHE A 297 38.71 -8.06 -10.20
N ILE A 298 38.88 -7.23 -9.17
CA ILE A 298 40.12 -6.48 -8.93
C ILE A 298 41.29 -7.44 -8.66
N ASN A 299 41.10 -8.46 -7.82
CA ASN A 299 42.11 -9.47 -7.53
C ASN A 299 42.55 -10.22 -8.78
N LEU A 300 41.59 -10.55 -9.67
CA LEU A 300 41.87 -11.15 -10.98
C LEU A 300 42.75 -10.21 -11.85
N SER A 301 42.34 -8.95 -11.93
CA SER A 301 43.02 -7.94 -12.73
C SER A 301 44.47 -7.71 -12.24
N LEU A 302 44.69 -7.67 -10.92
CA LEU A 302 45.99 -7.52 -10.30
C LEU A 302 46.89 -8.77 -10.52
N ALA A 303 46.33 -9.98 -10.37
CA ALA A 303 47.07 -11.21 -10.63
C ALA A 303 47.54 -11.34 -12.08
N VAL A 304 46.70 -10.91 -13.02
CA VAL A 304 47.07 -10.84 -14.46
C VAL A 304 48.15 -9.82 -14.75
N ASN A 305 48.12 -8.67 -14.10
CA ASN A 305 49.13 -7.58 -14.31
C ASN A 305 50.42 -7.82 -13.54
N GLY A 306 50.40 -8.39 -12.32
CA GLY A 306 51.60 -8.70 -11.52
C GLY A 306 52.55 -9.69 -12.19
N GLN A 307 52.02 -10.66 -12.96
CA GLN A 307 52.82 -11.57 -13.76
C GLN A 307 53.52 -10.92 -14.97
N ARG A 308 53.12 -9.72 -15.37
CA ARG A 308 53.84 -8.95 -16.39
C ARG A 308 55.12 -8.37 -15.87
N LEU A 309 55.15 -7.86 -14.64
CA LEU A 309 56.34 -7.25 -14.03
C LEU A 309 57.43 -8.27 -13.67
N SER A 310 57.07 -9.52 -13.36
CA SER A 310 58.05 -10.56 -13.02
C SER A 310 58.73 -11.23 -14.26
N LYS A 311 58.18 -11.04 -15.47
CA LYS A 311 58.75 -11.56 -16.71
C LYS A 311 59.62 -10.55 -17.49
N THR A 312 59.75 -9.32 -16.98
CA THR A 312 60.55 -8.24 -17.58
C THR A 312 61.85 -8.01 -16.77
N LYS A 313 62.15 -8.83 -15.78
CA LYS A 313 63.45 -9.01 -15.12
C LYS A 313 63.97 -10.37 -15.57
#